data_921d1ef2081f79b1a1fe5bdf693b21fe
#
_entry.id   921d1ef2081f79b1a1fe5bdf693b21fe
#
_cell.length_a   1.000
_cell.length_b   1.000
_cell.length_c   1.000
_cell.angle_alpha   90.00
_cell.angle_beta   90.00
_cell.angle_gamma   90.00
#
_symmetry.space_group_name_H-M   'P 1'
#
loop_
_entity.id
_entity.type
_entity.pdbx_description
1 polymer ?
#
loop_
_entity_poly.entity_id
_entity_poly.type
_entity_poly.pdbx_seq_one_letter_code
_entity_poly.pdbx_strand_id
1 'polypeptide(L)'
;MINDQHTARAPQPCGKATLQNGTTHVTSTQESDFSAHMKEEDTTASGHRYHCPSFMDTTTTEPAALPFEAPIVELDAQIRGLEARDDADAFAEQIETLRQSREDLLDTIFDGLAPVDVVKVARHPDRPQTADYINAFFRDFRELHGDRRFGDDPAIITGFGRVGPYKVLVIGHQKGRTTEERIKCHFGCAHPEGYRKALAKMKLAEKFGLPIVTLIDTPGAYPGMGPEERGQAEAIAVNMRDMSRLKTPIISVVIGEGGSGGALGIGVADRVDMLQYAWYSVISPEGCAAILWKEANEVTNAAAANALALTAKDNLANGIIDHIVEEPRGGAHRDPTEAADRLERHLVDRLGEVARLNPRTLVENRYEKFRRMGSFCVEEP
;
A
#
# COMPACT_ATOMS: atom_id res chain seq x y z
N MET A 1 -30.67 -43.38 37.69
CA MET A 1 -29.53 -44.26 38.09
C MET A 1 -28.45 -44.08 37.05
N ILE A 2 -27.37 -43.76 37.52
CA ILE A 2 -25.97 -43.67 37.10
C ILE A 2 -25.47 -42.24 37.16
N ASN A 3 -24.76 -42.02 38.27
CA ASN A 3 -23.86 -40.92 38.59
C ASN A 3 -22.58 -41.05 37.72
N ASP A 4 -22.07 -39.95 37.23
CA ASP A 4 -20.61 -39.81 37.05
C ASP A 4 -20.18 -38.38 37.32
N GLN A 5 -19.49 -38.22 38.44
CA GLN A 5 -18.77 -37.04 38.87
C GLN A 5 -17.41 -36.98 38.12
N HIS A 6 -17.16 -35.96 37.36
CA HIS A 6 -15.79 -35.60 36.95
C HIS A 6 -15.29 -34.41 37.74
N THR A 7 -14.49 -34.72 38.76
CA THR A 7 -13.69 -33.79 39.56
C THR A 7 -12.62 -33.10 38.69
N ALA A 8 -12.66 -31.80 38.62
CA ALA A 8 -11.62 -30.98 38.04
C ALA A 8 -10.34 -31.01 38.91
N ARG A 9 -9.23 -31.39 38.32
CA ARG A 9 -7.89 -31.31 38.92
C ARG A 9 -7.28 -29.93 38.67
N ALA A 10 -6.85 -29.25 39.74
CA ALA A 10 -6.09 -28.02 39.71
C ALA A 10 -4.66 -28.25 39.17
N PRO A 11 -4.05 -27.27 38.45
CA PRO A 11 -2.67 -27.39 37.98
C PRO A 11 -1.67 -27.15 39.12
N GLN A 12 -0.64 -28.03 39.16
CA GLN A 12 0.50 -27.87 40.08
C GLN A 12 1.51 -26.84 39.60
N PRO A 13 2.25 -26.15 40.49
CA PRO A 13 3.21 -25.12 40.14
C PRO A 13 4.51 -25.72 39.58
N CYS A 14 5.01 -25.12 38.49
CA CYS A 14 6.26 -25.47 37.82
C CYS A 14 7.48 -25.13 38.66
N GLY A 15 8.40 -26.09 38.79
CA GLY A 15 9.61 -26.00 39.57
C GLY A 15 10.63 -24.99 39.05
N LYS A 16 11.32 -24.32 39.97
CA LYS A 16 12.46 -23.42 39.72
C LYS A 16 13.65 -24.21 39.15
N ALA A 17 14.05 -23.87 37.93
CA ALA A 17 15.31 -24.32 37.35
C ALA A 17 16.42 -23.35 37.77
N THR A 18 17.42 -23.87 38.43
CA THR A 18 18.64 -23.16 38.86
C THR A 18 19.57 -23.03 37.65
N LEU A 19 19.87 -21.82 37.20
CA LEU A 19 20.89 -21.57 36.20
C LEU A 19 22.28 -21.60 36.83
N GLN A 20 23.09 -22.57 36.44
CA GLN A 20 24.52 -22.59 36.69
C GLN A 20 25.25 -21.68 35.74
N ASN A 21 26.03 -20.74 36.30
CA ASN A 21 26.94 -19.85 35.60
C ASN A 21 28.10 -20.66 34.98
N GLY A 22 28.15 -20.73 33.66
CA GLY A 22 29.32 -21.19 32.89
C GLY A 22 29.97 -20.01 32.20
N THR A 23 31.07 -19.50 32.81
CA THR A 23 31.93 -18.49 32.24
C THR A 23 32.83 -19.15 31.19
N THR A 24 32.62 -18.88 29.93
CA THR A 24 33.60 -19.19 28.87
C THR A 24 34.21 -17.91 28.35
N HIS A 25 35.51 -17.77 28.62
CA HIS A 25 36.39 -16.78 28.00
C HIS A 25 36.43 -17.02 26.48
N VAL A 26 36.02 -16.03 25.69
CA VAL A 26 36.39 -15.93 24.28
C VAL A 26 37.37 -14.79 24.13
N THR A 27 38.57 -15.18 23.70
CA THR A 27 39.69 -14.33 23.40
C THR A 27 39.42 -13.36 22.28
N SER A 28 39.76 -12.09 22.56
CA SER A 28 39.85 -10.98 21.61
C SER A 28 40.92 -11.23 20.54
N THR A 29 40.51 -11.35 19.30
CA THR A 29 41.39 -10.96 18.12
C THR A 29 40.47 -10.90 16.91
N GLN A 30 40.16 -9.68 16.47
CA GLN A 30 39.91 -9.17 15.13
C GLN A 30 39.03 -7.91 15.15
N GLU A 31 39.54 -6.89 15.83
CA GLU A 31 39.16 -5.50 15.56
C GLU A 31 40.37 -4.84 14.92
N SER A 32 40.48 -4.89 13.62
CA SER A 32 41.29 -3.94 12.80
C SER A 32 40.99 -4.27 11.34
N ASP A 33 40.23 -3.38 10.68
CA ASP A 33 40.26 -3.02 9.27
C ASP A 33 38.84 -2.63 8.76
N PHE A 34 38.25 -1.61 9.36
CA PHE A 34 37.14 -0.90 8.70
C PHE A 34 37.15 0.61 9.06
N SER A 35 38.34 1.22 8.99
CA SER A 35 38.48 2.66 9.21
C SER A 35 39.50 3.24 8.23
N ALA A 36 39.12 3.32 6.96
CA ALA A 36 39.80 4.19 5.98
C ALA A 36 38.97 4.21 4.70
N HIS A 37 38.06 5.17 4.55
CA HIS A 37 37.66 5.86 3.32
C HIS A 37 36.38 6.65 3.53
N MET A 38 36.37 7.59 4.45
CA MET A 38 35.45 8.73 4.36
C MET A 38 36.32 9.96 4.02
N LYS A 39 36.37 10.26 2.74
CA LYS A 39 36.75 11.61 2.30
C LYS A 39 35.53 12.51 2.45
N GLU A 40 35.75 13.62 3.16
CA GLU A 40 34.85 14.77 3.20
C GLU A 40 34.53 15.21 1.76
N GLU A 41 33.26 15.14 1.37
CA GLU A 41 32.75 15.85 0.22
C GLU A 41 31.80 16.97 0.69
N ASP A 42 32.14 18.11 0.22
CA ASP A 42 31.61 19.45 0.37
C ASP A 42 30.07 19.50 0.33
N THR A 43 29.47 20.03 1.40
CA THR A 43 28.02 20.34 1.46
C THR A 43 27.73 21.64 0.72
N THR A 44 27.51 21.56 -0.57
CA THR A 44 26.74 22.59 -1.29
C THR A 44 25.30 22.12 -1.40
N ALA A 45 24.41 22.84 -0.74
CA ALA A 45 22.98 22.64 -0.78
C ALA A 45 22.44 22.88 -2.20
N SER A 46 22.48 21.86 -3.06
CA SER A 46 21.71 21.77 -4.29
C SER A 46 20.42 21.02 -3.98
N GLY A 47 19.27 21.71 -4.10
CA GLY A 47 17.96 21.10 -3.97
C GLY A 47 17.83 19.95 -4.98
N HIS A 48 17.97 18.73 -4.50
CA HIS A 48 17.70 17.53 -5.28
C HIS A 48 16.20 17.49 -5.54
N ARG A 49 15.80 17.95 -6.72
CA ARG A 49 14.53 17.50 -7.31
C ARG A 49 14.71 15.99 -7.54
N TYR A 50 13.85 15.18 -6.97
CA TYR A 50 13.69 13.82 -7.46
C TYR A 50 13.30 13.93 -8.93
N HIS A 51 14.29 13.72 -9.81
CA HIS A 51 14.05 13.47 -11.21
C HIS A 51 13.68 11.98 -11.28
N CYS A 52 12.43 11.65 -10.89
CA CYS A 52 11.80 10.45 -11.40
C CYS A 52 11.66 10.71 -12.90
N PRO A 53 12.19 9.84 -13.79
CA PRO A 53 11.96 10.02 -15.22
C PRO A 53 10.45 10.20 -15.41
N SER A 54 10.07 11.26 -16.13
CA SER A 54 8.68 11.50 -16.44
C SER A 54 8.13 10.27 -17.16
N PHE A 55 6.86 9.96 -16.98
CA PHE A 55 6.14 8.89 -17.65
C PHE A 55 6.34 8.91 -19.21
N MET A 56 6.88 9.99 -19.76
CA MET A 56 7.12 10.22 -21.18
C MET A 56 8.45 9.68 -21.71
N ASP A 57 9.37 9.18 -20.85
CA ASP A 57 10.66 8.59 -21.26
C ASP A 57 10.67 7.05 -21.20
N THR A 58 9.57 6.40 -21.50
CA THR A 58 9.56 4.95 -21.71
C THR A 58 10.13 4.64 -23.10
N THR A 59 11.41 4.31 -23.17
CA THR A 59 11.90 3.40 -24.21
C THR A 59 10.96 2.19 -24.23
N THR A 60 10.36 1.92 -25.38
CA THR A 60 9.40 0.87 -25.69
C THR A 60 9.92 -0.53 -25.34
N THR A 61 9.94 -0.88 -24.08
CA THR A 61 9.88 -2.28 -23.63
C THR A 61 8.40 -2.65 -23.58
N GLU A 62 8.01 -3.73 -24.26
CA GLU A 62 6.62 -4.22 -24.16
C GLU A 62 6.25 -4.36 -22.67
N PRO A 63 5.04 -3.89 -22.27
CA PRO A 63 4.61 -4.00 -20.89
C PRO A 63 4.67 -5.46 -20.45
N ALA A 64 5.14 -5.71 -19.22
CA ALA A 64 5.23 -7.04 -18.65
C ALA A 64 3.80 -7.61 -18.49
N ALA A 65 3.33 -8.36 -19.48
CA ALA A 65 1.97 -8.90 -19.50
C ALA A 65 1.79 -9.96 -18.41
N LEU A 66 0.68 -9.90 -17.72
CA LEU A 66 0.27 -10.95 -16.78
C LEU A 66 -0.22 -12.19 -17.57
N PRO A 67 -0.09 -13.42 -17.04
CA PRO A 67 -0.43 -14.64 -17.78
C PRO A 67 -1.84 -14.65 -18.38
N PHE A 68 -2.83 -14.09 -17.68
CA PHE A 68 -4.21 -14.00 -18.15
C PHE A 68 -4.43 -12.89 -19.20
N GLU A 69 -3.48 -11.98 -19.36
CA GLU A 69 -3.52 -10.92 -20.40
C GLU A 69 -2.97 -11.39 -21.75
N ALA A 70 -2.39 -12.59 -21.84
CA ALA A 70 -1.81 -13.09 -23.09
C ALA A 70 -2.73 -12.94 -24.32
N PRO A 71 -4.03 -13.24 -24.27
CA PRO A 71 -4.93 -13.05 -25.42
C PRO A 71 -5.09 -11.57 -25.83
N ILE A 72 -5.02 -10.64 -24.86
CA ILE A 72 -5.10 -9.19 -25.10
C ILE A 72 -3.83 -8.72 -25.81
N VAL A 73 -2.66 -9.18 -25.34
CA VAL A 73 -1.36 -8.85 -25.94
C VAL A 73 -1.28 -9.34 -27.39
N GLU A 74 -1.86 -10.51 -27.66
CA GLU A 74 -1.92 -11.03 -29.03
C GLU A 74 -2.78 -10.14 -29.95
N LEU A 75 -3.94 -9.67 -29.49
CA LEU A 75 -4.78 -8.72 -30.23
C LEU A 75 -4.07 -7.38 -30.42
N ASP A 76 -3.41 -6.85 -29.38
CA ASP A 76 -2.62 -5.63 -29.47
C ASP A 76 -1.48 -5.75 -30.49
N ALA A 77 -0.83 -6.91 -30.59
CA ALA A 77 0.20 -7.17 -31.59
C ALA A 77 -0.38 -7.23 -33.02
N GLN A 78 -1.55 -7.85 -33.21
CA GLN A 78 -2.24 -7.88 -34.50
C GLN A 78 -2.65 -6.49 -34.96
N ILE A 79 -3.23 -5.67 -34.06
CA ILE A 79 -3.62 -4.28 -34.35
C ILE A 79 -2.39 -3.47 -34.78
N ARG A 80 -1.31 -3.48 -33.97
CA ARG A 80 -0.06 -2.78 -34.29
C ARG A 80 0.54 -3.25 -35.63
N GLY A 81 0.45 -4.56 -35.93
CA GLY A 81 0.95 -5.11 -37.19
C GLY A 81 0.20 -4.59 -38.41
N LEU A 82 -1.11 -4.37 -38.31
CA LEU A 82 -1.92 -3.79 -39.37
C LEU A 82 -1.71 -2.28 -39.50
N GLU A 83 -1.62 -1.56 -38.37
CA GLU A 83 -1.40 -0.10 -38.32
C GLU A 83 -0.02 0.30 -38.87
N ALA A 84 0.99 -0.57 -38.72
CA ALA A 84 2.35 -0.31 -39.19
C ALA A 84 2.53 -0.55 -40.74
N ARG A 85 1.50 -0.99 -41.47
CA ARG A 85 1.58 -1.23 -42.91
C ARG A 85 1.41 0.08 -43.68
N ASP A 86 2.09 0.19 -44.80
CA ASP A 86 1.95 1.33 -45.74
C ASP A 86 0.53 1.50 -46.29
N ASP A 87 -0.24 0.39 -46.32
CA ASP A 87 -1.62 0.31 -46.78
C ASP A 87 -2.65 0.19 -45.63
N ALA A 88 -2.33 0.69 -44.43
CA ALA A 88 -3.15 0.60 -43.21
C ALA A 88 -4.62 1.04 -43.45
N ASP A 89 -4.85 2.06 -44.28
CA ASP A 89 -6.19 2.57 -44.61
C ASP A 89 -7.08 1.48 -45.25
N ALA A 90 -6.50 0.54 -45.99
CA ALA A 90 -7.24 -0.58 -46.58
C ALA A 90 -7.74 -1.59 -45.52
N PHE A 91 -7.18 -1.57 -44.31
CA PHE A 91 -7.52 -2.44 -43.18
C PHE A 91 -8.29 -1.73 -42.06
N ALA A 92 -8.75 -0.49 -42.27
CA ALA A 92 -9.39 0.34 -41.23
C ALA A 92 -10.59 -0.38 -40.58
N GLU A 93 -11.46 -1.05 -41.35
CA GLU A 93 -12.60 -1.80 -40.82
C GLU A 93 -12.15 -3.02 -39.96
N GLN A 94 -11.09 -3.71 -40.42
CA GLN A 94 -10.54 -4.85 -39.69
C GLN A 94 -9.86 -4.40 -38.39
N ILE A 95 -9.12 -3.30 -38.42
CA ILE A 95 -8.50 -2.72 -37.25
C ILE A 95 -9.57 -2.34 -36.21
N GLU A 96 -10.66 -1.71 -36.66
CA GLU A 96 -11.75 -1.33 -35.75
C GLU A 96 -12.46 -2.55 -35.13
N THR A 97 -12.66 -3.60 -35.92
CA THR A 97 -13.22 -4.87 -35.43
C THR A 97 -12.32 -5.52 -34.39
N LEU A 98 -10.99 -5.51 -34.59
CA LEU A 98 -10.03 -6.03 -33.63
C LEU A 98 -9.97 -5.18 -32.34
N ARG A 99 -10.07 -3.86 -32.48
CA ARG A 99 -10.15 -2.95 -31.33
C ARG A 99 -11.39 -3.24 -30.49
N GLN A 100 -12.56 -3.39 -31.13
CA GLN A 100 -13.77 -3.75 -30.39
C GLN A 100 -13.65 -5.11 -29.70
N SER A 101 -13.11 -6.11 -30.40
CA SER A 101 -12.87 -7.44 -29.82
C SER A 101 -11.92 -7.38 -28.63
N ARG A 102 -10.89 -6.51 -28.68
CA ARG A 102 -9.97 -6.27 -27.58
C ARG A 102 -10.69 -5.64 -26.36
N GLU A 103 -11.55 -4.64 -26.58
CA GLU A 103 -12.33 -4.00 -25.52
C GLU A 103 -13.27 -5.02 -24.82
N ASP A 104 -14.00 -5.82 -25.61
CA ASP A 104 -14.90 -6.85 -25.09
C ASP A 104 -14.13 -7.92 -24.29
N LEU A 105 -12.93 -8.28 -24.76
CA LEU A 105 -12.06 -9.24 -24.08
C LEU A 105 -11.50 -8.66 -22.76
N LEU A 106 -11.09 -7.38 -22.74
CA LEU A 106 -10.67 -6.68 -21.53
C LEU A 106 -11.78 -6.70 -20.49
N ASP A 107 -13.00 -6.32 -20.85
CA ASP A 107 -14.14 -6.34 -19.94
C ASP A 107 -14.39 -7.77 -19.41
N THR A 108 -14.38 -8.77 -20.29
CA THR A 108 -14.61 -10.17 -19.89
C THR A 108 -13.57 -10.68 -18.89
N ILE A 109 -12.28 -10.40 -19.14
CA ILE A 109 -11.19 -10.88 -18.29
C ILE A 109 -11.17 -10.13 -16.95
N PHE A 110 -11.25 -8.79 -17.00
CA PHE A 110 -11.06 -7.96 -15.81
C PHE A 110 -12.29 -7.92 -14.89
N ASP A 111 -13.50 -8.10 -15.41
CA ASP A 111 -14.70 -8.25 -14.57
C ASP A 111 -14.74 -9.56 -13.79
N GLY A 112 -14.10 -10.61 -14.33
CA GLY A 112 -14.07 -11.96 -13.77
C GLY A 112 -12.77 -12.33 -13.05
N LEU A 113 -11.88 -11.39 -12.73
CA LEU A 113 -10.60 -11.71 -12.10
C LEU A 113 -10.76 -12.47 -10.77
N ALA A 114 -10.04 -13.59 -10.65
CA ALA A 114 -9.90 -14.28 -9.38
C ALA A 114 -9.12 -13.41 -8.37
N PRO A 115 -9.37 -13.52 -7.04
CA PRO A 115 -8.66 -12.73 -6.03
C PRO A 115 -7.13 -12.83 -6.13
N VAL A 116 -6.58 -13.98 -6.49
CA VAL A 116 -5.13 -14.15 -6.69
C VAL A 116 -4.61 -13.35 -7.91
N ASP A 117 -5.43 -13.17 -8.94
CA ASP A 117 -5.06 -12.37 -10.11
C ASP A 117 -5.19 -10.87 -9.83
N VAL A 118 -6.14 -10.45 -9.00
CA VAL A 118 -6.18 -9.07 -8.46
C VAL A 118 -4.88 -8.75 -7.72
N VAL A 119 -4.33 -9.68 -6.94
CA VAL A 119 -3.03 -9.49 -6.28
C VAL A 119 -1.90 -9.30 -7.30
N LYS A 120 -1.91 -10.04 -8.42
CA LYS A 120 -0.93 -9.86 -9.50
C LYS A 120 -1.06 -8.49 -10.16
N VAL A 121 -2.30 -8.02 -10.43
CA VAL A 121 -2.55 -6.66 -10.96
C VAL A 121 -2.06 -5.58 -9.99
N ALA A 122 -2.35 -5.73 -8.70
CA ALA A 122 -1.88 -4.78 -7.67
C ALA A 122 -0.34 -4.69 -7.58
N ARG A 123 0.36 -5.77 -7.96
CA ARG A 123 1.82 -5.87 -7.96
C ARG A 123 2.47 -5.60 -9.32
N HIS A 124 1.66 -5.26 -10.32
CA HIS A 124 2.20 -5.05 -11.66
C HIS A 124 3.31 -3.99 -11.65
N PRO A 125 4.48 -4.22 -12.31
CA PRO A 125 5.62 -3.30 -12.26
C PRO A 125 5.30 -1.91 -12.82
N ASP A 126 4.38 -1.82 -13.79
CA ASP A 126 3.95 -0.57 -14.42
C ASP A 126 2.78 0.10 -13.68
N ARG A 127 2.27 -0.50 -12.60
CA ARG A 127 1.23 0.13 -11.79
C ARG A 127 1.74 1.43 -11.17
N PRO A 128 0.97 2.55 -11.27
CA PRO A 128 1.36 3.82 -10.67
C PRO A 128 1.56 3.71 -9.16
N GLN A 129 2.67 4.29 -8.68
CA GLN A 129 3.04 4.39 -7.28
C GLN A 129 2.75 5.79 -6.73
N THR A 130 2.96 6.01 -5.45
CA THR A 130 2.73 7.32 -4.81
C THR A 130 3.43 8.48 -5.52
N ALA A 131 4.70 8.31 -5.92
CA ALA A 131 5.44 9.35 -6.62
C ALA A 131 4.83 9.71 -7.97
N ASP A 132 4.27 8.73 -8.69
CA ASP A 132 3.62 8.94 -9.98
C ASP A 132 2.34 9.79 -9.82
N TYR A 133 1.49 9.45 -8.85
CA TYR A 133 0.30 10.24 -8.54
C TYR A 133 0.64 11.65 -8.04
N ILE A 134 1.73 11.79 -7.24
CA ILE A 134 2.20 13.12 -6.82
C ILE A 134 2.59 13.95 -8.03
N ASN A 135 3.34 13.39 -8.97
CA ASN A 135 3.77 14.09 -10.18
C ASN A 135 2.61 14.39 -11.15
N ALA A 136 1.59 13.52 -11.21
CA ALA A 136 0.47 13.66 -12.12
C ALA A 136 -0.45 14.83 -11.75
N PHE A 137 -0.87 14.94 -10.49
CA PHE A 137 -1.92 15.88 -10.13
C PHE A 137 -1.71 16.69 -8.84
N PHE A 138 -0.69 16.38 -7.99
CA PHE A 138 -0.41 17.25 -6.84
C PHE A 138 0.47 18.43 -7.23
N ARG A 139 -0.11 19.60 -7.29
CA ARG A 139 0.60 20.85 -7.64
C ARG A 139 1.36 21.43 -6.45
N ASP A 140 2.45 22.15 -6.72
CA ASP A 140 3.28 22.82 -5.70
C ASP A 140 3.78 21.89 -4.59
N PHE A 141 4.00 20.61 -4.90
CA PHE A 141 4.43 19.62 -3.91
C PHE A 141 5.79 19.98 -3.33
N ARG A 142 5.88 19.94 -2.00
CA ARG A 142 7.12 20.17 -1.24
C ARG A 142 7.31 19.02 -0.27
N GLU A 143 8.29 18.18 -0.55
CA GLU A 143 8.59 17.02 0.26
C GLU A 143 9.20 17.42 1.62
N LEU A 144 8.87 16.65 2.65
CA LEU A 144 9.34 16.82 4.02
C LEU A 144 9.96 15.52 4.53
N HIS A 145 11.23 15.57 4.86
CA HIS A 145 12.02 14.41 5.23
C HIS A 145 12.22 14.25 6.73
N GLY A 146 12.58 13.02 7.13
CA GLY A 146 13.11 12.67 8.44
C GLY A 146 12.10 12.68 9.60
N ASP A 147 12.33 11.77 10.55
CA ASP A 147 11.51 11.62 11.75
C ASP A 147 11.93 12.51 12.92
N ARG A 148 13.05 13.23 12.80
CA ARG A 148 13.68 14.05 13.82
C ARG A 148 14.15 13.26 15.06
N ARG A 149 14.34 11.95 14.93
CA ARG A 149 14.82 11.07 16.01
C ARG A 149 16.00 10.22 15.57
N PHE A 150 15.80 9.39 14.52
CA PHE A 150 16.79 8.45 14.03
C PHE A 150 17.23 8.75 12.60
N GLY A 151 16.28 8.90 11.67
CA GLY A 151 16.63 9.08 10.26
C GLY A 151 15.46 9.42 9.36
N ASP A 152 15.67 9.22 8.07
CA ASP A 152 14.62 9.25 7.07
C ASP A 152 14.34 7.84 6.55
N ASP A 153 13.13 7.62 6.06
CA ASP A 153 12.74 6.38 5.42
C ASP A 153 12.11 6.68 4.05
N PRO A 154 12.78 6.32 2.96
CA PRO A 154 12.27 6.57 1.61
C PRO A 154 11.06 5.69 1.23
N ALA A 155 10.75 4.65 2.01
CA ALA A 155 9.54 3.84 1.82
C ALA A 155 8.24 4.62 2.13
N ILE A 156 8.32 5.79 2.78
CA ILE A 156 7.20 6.71 2.95
C ILE A 156 7.59 8.10 2.46
N ILE A 157 6.87 8.59 1.45
CA ILE A 157 6.94 9.98 1.00
C ILE A 157 5.99 10.82 1.84
N THR A 158 6.41 12.01 2.27
CA THR A 158 5.55 12.98 2.96
C THR A 158 5.78 14.39 2.43
N GLY A 159 4.73 15.18 2.22
CA GLY A 159 4.90 16.55 1.76
C GLY A 159 3.59 17.33 1.70
N PHE A 160 3.68 18.64 1.60
CA PHE A 160 2.52 19.50 1.33
C PHE A 160 2.39 19.77 -0.16
N GLY A 161 1.16 19.76 -0.65
CA GLY A 161 0.82 20.05 -2.03
C GLY A 161 -0.61 20.55 -2.19
N ARG A 162 -1.08 20.57 -3.43
CA ARG A 162 -2.45 20.95 -3.78
C ARG A 162 -3.06 19.88 -4.66
N VAL A 163 -4.30 19.48 -4.36
CA VAL A 163 -5.16 18.66 -5.22
C VAL A 163 -6.47 19.42 -5.44
N GLY A 164 -6.84 19.62 -6.70
CA GLY A 164 -7.95 20.53 -7.02
C GLY A 164 -7.82 21.90 -6.32
N PRO A 165 -8.83 22.35 -5.57
CA PRO A 165 -8.78 23.60 -4.81
C PRO A 165 -8.14 23.46 -3.42
N TYR A 166 -7.84 22.25 -2.95
CA TYR A 166 -7.43 21.97 -1.58
C TYR A 166 -5.91 21.98 -1.42
N LYS A 167 -5.42 22.66 -0.36
CA LYS A 167 -4.06 22.46 0.16
C LYS A 167 -4.10 21.27 1.11
N VAL A 168 -3.22 20.30 0.92
CA VAL A 168 -3.23 19.05 1.65
C VAL A 168 -1.83 18.62 2.10
N LEU A 169 -1.77 17.82 3.16
CA LEU A 169 -0.63 16.97 3.41
C LEU A 169 -0.82 15.67 2.63
N VAL A 170 0.17 15.27 1.85
CA VAL A 170 0.22 13.97 1.17
C VAL A 170 1.22 13.07 1.88
N ILE A 171 0.82 11.83 2.13
CA ILE A 171 1.66 10.77 2.67
C ILE A 171 1.42 9.52 1.83
N GLY A 172 2.46 8.79 1.45
CA GLY A 172 2.23 7.56 0.71
C GLY A 172 3.41 6.62 0.75
N HIS A 173 3.11 5.32 0.63
CA HIS A 173 4.13 4.31 0.48
C HIS A 173 4.78 4.38 -0.90
N GLN A 174 6.09 4.13 -0.95
CA GLN A 174 6.87 4.09 -2.18
C GLN A 174 7.63 2.76 -2.24
N LYS A 175 7.46 2.02 -3.34
CA LYS A 175 8.13 0.73 -3.56
C LYS A 175 9.43 0.87 -4.34
N GLY A 176 9.49 1.86 -5.25
CA GLY A 176 10.55 2.00 -6.24
C GLY A 176 10.29 1.18 -7.51
N ARG A 177 10.85 1.61 -8.65
CA ARG A 177 10.70 0.96 -9.96
C ARG A 177 11.88 0.08 -10.29
N THR A 178 13.09 0.66 -10.23
CA THR A 178 14.32 -0.08 -10.46
C THR A 178 14.68 -0.98 -9.27
N THR A 179 15.52 -1.97 -9.47
CA THR A 179 16.00 -2.84 -8.38
C THR A 179 16.68 -2.04 -7.27
N GLU A 180 17.46 -1.02 -7.63
CA GLU A 180 18.14 -0.15 -6.67
C GLU A 180 17.12 0.65 -5.84
N GLU A 181 16.13 1.26 -6.49
CA GLU A 181 15.06 1.99 -5.81
C GLU A 181 14.24 1.08 -4.90
N ARG A 182 13.91 -0.13 -5.35
CA ARG A 182 13.18 -1.12 -4.55
C ARG A 182 13.93 -1.50 -3.29
N ILE A 183 15.24 -1.73 -3.39
CA ILE A 183 16.10 -2.01 -2.22
C ILE A 183 16.11 -0.80 -1.30
N LYS A 184 16.29 0.41 -1.82
CA LYS A 184 16.31 1.67 -1.06
C LYS A 184 14.98 1.93 -0.34
N CYS A 185 13.85 1.65 -1.00
CA CYS A 185 12.51 1.80 -0.45
C CYS A 185 12.03 0.54 0.29
N HIS A 186 12.89 -0.43 0.55
CA HIS A 186 12.56 -1.69 1.25
C HIS A 186 11.32 -2.39 0.65
N PHE A 187 11.15 -2.32 -0.67
CA PHE A 187 9.99 -2.87 -1.39
C PHE A 187 8.64 -2.32 -0.89
N GLY A 188 8.62 -1.10 -0.34
CA GLY A 188 7.45 -0.48 0.26
C GLY A 188 7.19 -0.87 1.72
N CYS A 189 8.06 -1.70 2.32
CA CYS A 189 7.97 -2.06 3.72
C CYS A 189 8.63 -0.99 4.59
N ALA A 190 7.84 -0.08 5.16
CA ALA A 190 8.38 1.04 5.91
C ALA A 190 8.99 0.61 7.25
N HIS A 191 10.06 1.31 7.64
CA HIS A 191 10.70 1.27 8.94
C HIS A 191 9.97 2.18 9.95
N PRO A 192 10.29 2.11 11.27
CA PRO A 192 9.68 2.98 12.28
C PRO A 192 9.82 4.47 11.98
N GLU A 193 10.93 4.84 11.33
CA GLU A 193 11.24 6.22 10.94
C GLU A 193 10.20 6.77 9.96
N GLY A 194 9.74 5.95 9.02
CA GLY A 194 8.70 6.31 8.06
C GLY A 194 7.37 6.61 8.74
N TYR A 195 6.93 5.75 9.65
CA TYR A 195 5.69 5.95 10.42
C TYR A 195 5.78 7.17 11.34
N ARG A 196 6.91 7.35 12.05
CA ARG A 196 7.13 8.53 12.89
C ARG A 196 7.20 9.81 12.08
N LYS A 197 7.84 9.79 10.90
CA LYS A 197 7.87 10.89 9.94
C LYS A 197 6.45 11.26 9.53
N ALA A 198 5.64 10.28 9.13
CA ALA A 198 4.25 10.48 8.73
C ALA A 198 3.44 11.17 9.84
N LEU A 199 3.45 10.63 11.06
CA LEU A 199 2.69 11.20 12.18
C LEU A 199 3.13 12.61 12.54
N ALA A 200 4.44 12.89 12.53
CA ALA A 200 4.95 14.23 12.82
C ALA A 200 4.40 15.27 11.82
N LYS A 201 4.26 14.89 10.53
CA LYS A 201 3.70 15.76 9.50
C LYS A 201 2.17 15.83 9.59
N MET A 202 1.48 14.74 10.00
CA MET A 202 0.04 14.76 10.28
C MET A 202 -0.30 15.75 11.38
N LYS A 203 0.46 15.78 12.48
CA LYS A 203 0.31 16.75 13.55
C LYS A 203 0.58 18.19 13.08
N LEU A 204 1.49 18.36 12.14
CA LEU A 204 1.73 19.66 11.51
C LEU A 204 0.55 20.09 10.65
N ALA A 205 -0.03 19.18 9.85
CA ALA A 205 -1.23 19.46 9.07
C ALA A 205 -2.42 19.83 9.95
N GLU A 206 -2.64 19.08 11.04
CA GLU A 206 -3.67 19.40 12.04
C GLU A 206 -3.50 20.81 12.60
N LYS A 207 -2.27 21.21 12.98
CA LYS A 207 -1.97 22.54 13.50
C LYS A 207 -2.39 23.66 12.54
N PHE A 208 -2.28 23.43 11.23
CA PHE A 208 -2.65 24.40 10.19
C PHE A 208 -4.07 24.17 9.62
N GLY A 209 -4.83 23.20 10.14
CA GLY A 209 -6.17 22.86 9.66
C GLY A 209 -6.18 22.34 8.23
N LEU A 210 -5.10 21.71 7.78
CA LEU A 210 -4.97 21.15 6.43
C LEU A 210 -5.43 19.71 6.40
N PRO A 211 -6.27 19.30 5.41
CA PRO A 211 -6.62 17.91 5.20
C PRO A 211 -5.39 17.03 4.90
N ILE A 212 -5.52 15.75 5.19
CA ILE A 212 -4.50 14.74 4.98
C ILE A 212 -5.00 13.73 3.94
N VAL A 213 -4.16 13.42 2.96
CA VAL A 213 -4.38 12.34 2.00
C VAL A 213 -3.28 11.30 2.22
N THR A 214 -3.68 10.04 2.41
CA THR A 214 -2.71 8.93 2.49
C THR A 214 -2.92 7.95 1.34
N LEU A 215 -1.82 7.56 0.67
CA LEU A 215 -1.78 6.60 -0.42
C LEU A 215 -1.08 5.33 0.08
N ILE A 216 -1.82 4.24 0.16
CA ILE A 216 -1.34 2.98 0.75
C ILE A 216 -0.90 2.04 -0.37
N ASP A 217 0.38 1.65 -0.36
CA ASP A 217 0.93 0.64 -1.27
C ASP A 217 2.11 -0.08 -0.63
N THR A 218 1.81 -1.02 0.27
CA THR A 218 2.80 -1.79 1.03
C THR A 218 2.37 -3.24 1.21
N PRO A 219 3.28 -4.21 1.07
CA PRO A 219 3.00 -5.59 1.47
C PRO A 219 2.93 -5.78 2.98
N GLY A 220 3.45 -4.82 3.77
CA GLY A 220 3.47 -4.85 5.23
C GLY A 220 4.54 -3.96 5.84
N ALA A 221 4.62 -3.93 7.16
CA ALA A 221 5.73 -3.30 7.86
C ALA A 221 7.02 -4.12 7.67
N TYR A 222 8.19 -3.48 7.70
CA TYR A 222 9.46 -4.20 7.53
C TYR A 222 9.71 -5.18 8.69
N PRO A 223 9.90 -6.49 8.42
CA PRO A 223 9.94 -7.52 9.46
C PRO A 223 11.38 -7.82 9.95
N GLY A 224 12.25 -6.82 9.98
CA GLY A 224 13.66 -6.99 10.36
C GLY A 224 13.95 -6.69 11.82
N MET A 225 15.05 -7.23 12.37
CA MET A 225 15.47 -7.01 13.75
C MET A 225 15.76 -5.54 14.04
N GLY A 226 16.46 -4.83 13.16
CA GLY A 226 16.77 -3.41 13.34
C GLY A 226 15.53 -2.51 13.50
N PRO A 227 14.47 -2.62 12.66
CA PRO A 227 13.20 -1.95 12.90
C PRO A 227 12.52 -2.34 14.22
N GLU A 228 12.57 -3.60 14.61
CA GLU A 228 12.03 -4.06 15.90
C GLU A 228 12.73 -3.37 17.08
N GLU A 229 14.05 -3.32 17.08
CA GLU A 229 14.86 -2.64 18.11
C GLU A 229 14.56 -1.13 18.18
N ARG A 230 14.13 -0.53 17.05
CA ARG A 230 13.76 0.89 17.00
C ARG A 230 12.26 1.14 17.17
N GLY A 231 11.50 0.13 17.58
CA GLY A 231 10.09 0.24 17.96
C GLY A 231 9.12 0.24 16.79
N GLN A 232 9.22 -0.73 15.86
CA GLN A 232 8.31 -0.89 14.72
C GLN A 232 6.84 -0.96 15.15
N ALA A 233 6.53 -1.86 16.08
CA ALA A 233 5.16 -2.04 16.56
C ALA A 233 4.64 -0.79 17.30
N GLU A 234 5.49 -0.15 18.10
CA GLU A 234 5.14 1.08 18.81
C GLU A 234 4.84 2.23 17.83
N ALA A 235 5.67 2.42 16.80
CA ALA A 235 5.47 3.47 15.82
C ALA A 235 4.13 3.32 15.09
N ILE A 236 3.76 2.11 14.67
CA ILE A 236 2.47 1.81 14.05
C ILE A 236 1.31 2.04 15.02
N ALA A 237 1.40 1.50 16.25
CA ALA A 237 0.34 1.61 17.25
C ALA A 237 0.07 3.08 17.64
N VAL A 238 1.13 3.87 17.82
CA VAL A 238 1.01 5.32 18.10
C VAL A 238 0.37 6.06 16.93
N ASN A 239 0.74 5.72 15.69
CA ASN A 239 0.10 6.31 14.51
C ASN A 239 -1.40 6.03 14.50
N MET A 240 -1.81 4.77 14.65
CA MET A 240 -3.22 4.38 14.68
C MET A 240 -4.00 5.12 15.77
N ARG A 241 -3.45 5.16 16.99
CA ARG A 241 -4.06 5.87 18.11
C ARG A 241 -4.18 7.37 17.86
N ASP A 242 -3.12 8.01 17.37
CA ASP A 242 -3.11 9.47 17.20
C ASP A 242 -3.94 9.88 15.97
N MET A 243 -3.87 9.14 14.85
CA MET A 243 -4.74 9.36 13.66
C MET A 243 -6.22 9.32 14.02
N SER A 244 -6.65 8.40 14.92
CA SER A 244 -8.04 8.35 15.36
C SER A 244 -8.52 9.62 16.05
N ARG A 245 -7.60 10.48 16.53
CA ARG A 245 -7.88 11.69 17.32
C ARG A 245 -7.57 12.99 16.59
N LEU A 246 -6.92 12.95 15.43
CA LEU A 246 -6.59 14.15 14.64
C LEU A 246 -7.85 14.92 14.26
N LYS A 247 -7.85 16.22 14.51
CA LYS A 247 -8.97 17.14 14.32
C LYS A 247 -9.01 17.76 12.92
N THR A 248 -8.43 17.06 11.95
CA THR A 248 -8.42 17.48 10.54
C THR A 248 -8.88 16.31 9.67
N PRO A 249 -9.49 16.57 8.50
CA PRO A 249 -9.92 15.52 7.59
C PRO A 249 -8.78 14.61 7.15
N ILE A 250 -9.04 13.30 7.11
CA ILE A 250 -8.11 12.28 6.62
C ILE A 250 -8.82 11.42 5.59
N ILE A 251 -8.24 11.30 4.40
CA ILE A 251 -8.68 10.38 3.35
C ILE A 251 -7.54 9.41 3.07
N SER A 252 -7.80 8.13 3.17
CA SER A 252 -6.85 7.05 2.85
C SER A 252 -7.32 6.31 1.60
N VAL A 253 -6.41 6.08 0.65
CA VAL A 253 -6.70 5.28 -0.53
C VAL A 253 -5.67 4.15 -0.66
N VAL A 254 -6.14 2.91 -0.75
CA VAL A 254 -5.29 1.76 -1.09
C VAL A 254 -5.10 1.77 -2.60
N ILE A 255 -3.89 2.11 -3.07
CA ILE A 255 -3.58 2.26 -4.51
C ILE A 255 -2.96 1.00 -5.14
N GLY A 256 -2.54 0.04 -4.32
CA GLY A 256 -1.94 -1.22 -4.75
C GLY A 256 -2.09 -2.27 -3.66
N GLU A 257 -1.07 -2.49 -2.87
CA GLU A 257 -1.10 -3.44 -1.78
C GLU A 257 -1.41 -2.77 -0.44
N GLY A 258 -2.43 -3.25 0.28
CA GLY A 258 -2.79 -2.82 1.62
C GLY A 258 -2.46 -3.90 2.65
N GLY A 259 -1.16 -4.12 2.95
CA GLY A 259 -0.73 -5.23 3.80
C GLY A 259 -0.65 -4.88 5.28
N SER A 260 -1.43 -5.60 6.11
CA SER A 260 -1.24 -5.73 7.56
C SER A 260 -1.07 -4.39 8.31
N GLY A 261 -0.25 -4.40 9.37
CA GLY A 261 0.09 -3.23 10.18
C GLY A 261 0.79 -2.12 9.40
N GLY A 262 1.49 -2.46 8.30
CA GLY A 262 2.09 -1.48 7.40
C GLY A 262 1.07 -0.52 6.82
N ALA A 263 -0.01 -1.06 6.29
CA ALA A 263 -1.13 -0.28 5.78
C ALA A 263 -1.84 0.50 6.90
N LEU A 264 -2.11 -0.13 8.05
CA LEU A 264 -2.78 0.49 9.18
C LEU A 264 -2.01 1.68 9.77
N GLY A 265 -0.68 1.66 9.68
CA GLY A 265 0.18 2.73 10.19
C GLY A 265 -0.07 4.11 9.57
N ILE A 266 -0.73 4.16 8.40
CA ILE A 266 -1.20 5.40 7.76
C ILE A 266 -2.65 5.31 7.27
N GLY A 267 -3.42 4.26 7.67
CA GLY A 267 -4.72 3.91 7.11
C GLY A 267 -5.94 4.31 7.95
N VAL A 268 -5.77 4.89 9.14
CA VAL A 268 -6.92 5.30 9.99
C VAL A 268 -7.45 6.65 9.53
N ALA A 269 -8.62 6.68 8.88
CA ALA A 269 -9.13 7.86 8.18
C ALA A 269 -10.65 8.02 8.29
N ASP A 270 -11.13 9.24 7.96
CA ASP A 270 -12.58 9.53 7.85
C ASP A 270 -13.20 8.81 6.65
N ARG A 271 -12.43 8.70 5.56
CA ARG A 271 -12.75 7.88 4.40
C ARG A 271 -11.58 6.96 4.11
N VAL A 272 -11.87 5.68 3.97
CA VAL A 272 -10.92 4.64 3.54
C VAL A 272 -11.43 4.09 2.23
N ASP A 273 -10.78 4.43 1.15
CA ASP A 273 -11.18 4.06 -0.19
C ASP A 273 -10.10 3.15 -0.81
N MET A 274 -10.40 2.51 -1.91
CA MET A 274 -9.52 1.53 -2.52
C MET A 274 -9.67 1.54 -4.03
N LEU A 275 -8.58 1.49 -4.77
CA LEU A 275 -8.62 1.27 -6.22
C LEU A 275 -9.18 -0.12 -6.53
N GLN A 276 -9.87 -0.25 -7.66
CA GLN A 276 -10.64 -1.44 -8.05
C GLN A 276 -9.83 -2.73 -8.02
N TYR A 277 -8.59 -2.70 -8.49
CA TYR A 277 -7.69 -3.86 -8.55
C TYR A 277 -6.55 -3.79 -7.52
N ALA A 278 -6.74 -3.03 -6.43
CA ALA A 278 -5.92 -3.12 -5.25
C ALA A 278 -6.38 -4.29 -4.35
N TRP A 279 -5.60 -4.63 -3.32
CA TRP A 279 -6.03 -5.56 -2.28
C TRP A 279 -5.75 -5.01 -0.88
N TYR A 280 -6.58 -5.40 0.09
CA TYR A 280 -6.43 -4.98 1.49
C TYR A 280 -6.70 -6.15 2.42
N SER A 281 -5.73 -6.54 3.24
CA SER A 281 -5.81 -7.70 4.11
C SER A 281 -4.83 -7.64 5.27
N VAL A 282 -5.13 -8.41 6.31
CA VAL A 282 -4.26 -8.58 7.49
C VAL A 282 -2.93 -9.26 7.15
N ILE A 283 -2.88 -10.06 6.09
CA ILE A 283 -1.70 -10.84 5.66
C ILE A 283 -1.74 -11.02 4.14
N SER A 284 -0.59 -11.22 3.50
CA SER A 284 -0.54 -11.61 2.10
C SER A 284 -1.03 -13.05 1.88
N PRO A 285 -1.53 -13.41 0.68
CA PRO A 285 -1.93 -14.79 0.39
C PRO A 285 -0.83 -15.81 0.64
N GLU A 286 0.41 -15.49 0.28
CA GLU A 286 1.58 -16.34 0.48
C GLU A 286 1.87 -16.57 1.96
N GLY A 287 1.79 -15.50 2.77
CA GLY A 287 1.95 -15.57 4.22
C GLY A 287 0.85 -16.42 4.88
N CYS A 288 -0.40 -16.24 4.44
CA CYS A 288 -1.53 -17.03 4.90
C CYS A 288 -1.36 -18.51 4.52
N ALA A 289 -0.99 -18.79 3.27
CA ALA A 289 -0.75 -20.15 2.78
C ALA A 289 0.36 -20.85 3.58
N ALA A 290 1.49 -20.16 3.79
CA ALA A 290 2.60 -20.71 4.57
C ALA A 290 2.21 -21.06 6.02
N ILE A 291 1.32 -20.28 6.65
CA ILE A 291 0.88 -20.52 8.03
C ILE A 291 -0.15 -21.65 8.08
N LEU A 292 -1.21 -21.60 7.26
CA LEU A 292 -2.35 -22.52 7.36
C LEU A 292 -2.12 -23.83 6.63
N TRP A 293 -1.55 -23.80 5.43
CA TRP A 293 -1.28 -25.00 4.63
C TRP A 293 0.14 -25.53 4.78
N LYS A 294 1.03 -24.79 5.49
CA LYS A 294 2.46 -25.12 5.64
C LYS A 294 3.24 -25.16 4.32
N GLU A 295 2.64 -24.67 3.26
CA GLU A 295 3.20 -24.62 1.91
C GLU A 295 2.60 -23.40 1.16
N ALA A 296 3.46 -22.63 0.48
CA ALA A 296 3.06 -21.52 -0.36
C ALA A 296 3.35 -21.87 -1.83
N ASN A 297 2.32 -22.27 -2.57
CA ASN A 297 2.37 -22.54 -4.00
C ASN A 297 1.15 -21.90 -4.69
N GLU A 298 1.03 -22.02 -5.99
CA GLU A 298 -0.06 -21.39 -6.74
C GLU A 298 -1.45 -21.81 -6.25
N VAL A 299 -1.64 -23.08 -5.91
CA VAL A 299 -2.94 -23.61 -5.45
C VAL A 299 -3.28 -23.08 -4.06
N THR A 300 -2.35 -23.15 -3.13
CA THR A 300 -2.55 -22.68 -1.75
C THR A 300 -2.65 -21.17 -1.66
N ASN A 301 -1.91 -20.43 -2.49
CA ASN A 301 -2.00 -18.97 -2.58
C ASN A 301 -3.36 -18.53 -3.15
N ALA A 302 -3.88 -19.23 -4.16
CA ALA A 302 -5.23 -18.96 -4.69
C ALA A 302 -6.31 -19.25 -3.66
N ALA A 303 -6.21 -20.39 -2.94
CA ALA A 303 -7.13 -20.72 -1.86
C ALA A 303 -7.08 -19.67 -0.72
N ALA A 304 -5.87 -19.23 -0.34
CA ALA A 304 -5.67 -18.20 0.66
C ALA A 304 -6.24 -16.84 0.22
N ALA A 305 -6.00 -16.42 -1.02
CA ALA A 305 -6.56 -15.16 -1.55
C ALA A 305 -8.09 -15.16 -1.51
N ASN A 306 -8.74 -16.27 -1.88
CA ASN A 306 -10.19 -16.42 -1.78
C ASN A 306 -10.67 -16.37 -0.32
N ALA A 307 -10.01 -17.10 0.59
CA ALA A 307 -10.42 -17.16 2.00
C ALA A 307 -10.22 -15.82 2.74
N LEU A 308 -9.23 -15.02 2.34
CA LEU A 308 -8.95 -13.72 2.93
C LEU A 308 -9.96 -12.63 2.53
N ALA A 309 -10.76 -12.86 1.47
CA ALA A 309 -11.73 -11.86 0.98
C ALA A 309 -11.10 -10.46 0.83
N LEU A 310 -9.96 -10.39 0.10
CA LEU A 310 -9.04 -9.25 0.10
C LEU A 310 -9.30 -8.22 -1.01
N THR A 311 -10.22 -8.50 -1.94
CA THR A 311 -10.50 -7.60 -3.07
C THR A 311 -11.25 -6.34 -2.64
N ALA A 312 -11.29 -5.32 -3.50
CA ALA A 312 -12.04 -4.10 -3.23
C ALA A 312 -13.55 -4.39 -3.03
N LYS A 313 -14.12 -5.31 -3.82
CA LYS A 313 -15.52 -5.74 -3.70
C LYS A 313 -15.79 -6.39 -2.34
N ASP A 314 -14.90 -7.28 -1.89
CA ASP A 314 -15.01 -7.95 -0.59
C ASP A 314 -14.89 -6.96 0.57
N ASN A 315 -13.90 -6.08 0.53
CA ASN A 315 -13.68 -5.09 1.57
C ASN A 315 -14.84 -4.09 1.67
N LEU A 316 -15.45 -3.70 0.54
CA LEU A 316 -16.65 -2.86 0.54
C LEU A 316 -17.84 -3.60 1.14
N ALA A 317 -18.08 -4.86 0.73
CA ALA A 317 -19.15 -5.68 1.25
C ALA A 317 -19.04 -5.95 2.75
N ASN A 318 -17.80 -6.07 3.26
CA ASN A 318 -17.50 -6.24 4.68
C ASN A 318 -17.51 -4.91 5.47
N GLY A 319 -17.71 -3.76 4.82
CA GLY A 319 -17.73 -2.45 5.48
C GLY A 319 -16.36 -1.98 5.99
N ILE A 320 -15.26 -2.52 5.43
CA ILE A 320 -13.89 -2.14 5.79
C ILE A 320 -13.46 -0.87 5.04
N ILE A 321 -13.89 -0.73 3.79
CA ILE A 321 -13.69 0.48 2.98
C ILE A 321 -15.03 1.19 2.72
N ASP A 322 -14.95 2.48 2.40
CA ASP A 322 -16.12 3.31 2.15
C ASP A 322 -16.49 3.38 0.66
N HIS A 323 -15.48 3.26 -0.24
CA HIS A 323 -15.73 3.36 -1.68
C HIS A 323 -14.65 2.65 -2.50
N ILE A 324 -15.04 2.17 -3.69
CA ILE A 324 -14.14 1.67 -4.72
C ILE A 324 -13.90 2.77 -5.74
N VAL A 325 -12.65 3.11 -5.99
CA VAL A 325 -12.25 4.01 -7.07
C VAL A 325 -12.06 3.17 -8.32
N GLU A 326 -12.94 3.36 -9.29
CA GLU A 326 -12.88 2.62 -10.56
C GLU A 326 -11.57 2.89 -11.29
N GLU A 327 -10.94 1.84 -11.77
CA GLU A 327 -9.74 1.96 -12.60
C GLU A 327 -10.10 2.00 -14.11
N PRO A 328 -9.18 2.45 -14.97
CA PRO A 328 -9.34 2.30 -16.42
C PRO A 328 -9.53 0.84 -16.81
N ARG A 329 -10.11 0.60 -17.99
CA ARG A 329 -10.23 -0.75 -18.54
C ARG A 329 -8.88 -1.45 -18.60
N GLY A 330 -8.81 -2.65 -18.03
CA GLY A 330 -7.57 -3.40 -17.91
C GLY A 330 -6.64 -2.94 -16.78
N GLY A 331 -7.07 -2.02 -15.90
CA GLY A 331 -6.34 -1.60 -14.71
C GLY A 331 -5.41 -0.39 -14.90
N ALA A 332 -4.96 0.18 -13.78
CA ALA A 332 -4.17 1.40 -13.74
C ALA A 332 -2.79 1.29 -14.44
N HIS A 333 -2.26 0.08 -14.58
CA HIS A 333 -0.98 -0.15 -15.27
C HIS A 333 -1.09 0.01 -16.80
N ARG A 334 -2.29 -0.16 -17.38
CA ARG A 334 -2.52 -0.01 -18.82
C ARG A 334 -2.79 1.44 -19.22
N ASP A 335 -3.46 2.22 -18.39
CA ASP A 335 -3.65 3.66 -18.56
C ASP A 335 -3.43 4.42 -17.23
N PRO A 336 -2.15 4.69 -16.93
CA PRO A 336 -1.78 5.44 -15.73
C PRO A 336 -2.31 6.87 -15.69
N THR A 337 -2.50 7.48 -16.84
CA THR A 337 -2.98 8.86 -16.96
C THR A 337 -4.46 8.93 -16.57
N GLU A 338 -5.30 8.08 -17.16
CA GLU A 338 -6.71 8.02 -16.80
C GLU A 338 -6.90 7.57 -15.34
N ALA A 339 -6.06 6.65 -14.84
CA ALA A 339 -6.08 6.25 -13.44
C ALA A 339 -5.79 7.43 -12.49
N ALA A 340 -4.83 8.27 -12.85
CA ALA A 340 -4.50 9.49 -12.09
C ALA A 340 -5.66 10.50 -12.11
N ASP A 341 -6.27 10.73 -13.27
CA ASP A 341 -7.40 11.65 -13.42
C ASP A 341 -8.64 11.18 -12.63
N ARG A 342 -8.89 9.87 -12.60
CA ARG A 342 -9.98 9.28 -11.80
C ARG A 342 -9.71 9.45 -10.31
N LEU A 343 -8.48 9.19 -9.87
CA LEU A 343 -8.09 9.35 -8.47
C LEU A 343 -8.13 10.82 -8.04
N GLU A 344 -7.66 11.77 -8.88
CA GLU A 344 -7.74 13.20 -8.56
C GLU A 344 -9.20 13.63 -8.34
N ARG A 345 -10.09 13.32 -9.28
CA ARG A 345 -11.53 13.63 -9.18
C ARG A 345 -12.13 13.06 -7.90
N HIS A 346 -11.86 11.79 -7.62
CA HIS A 346 -12.33 11.12 -6.41
C HIS A 346 -11.84 11.82 -5.13
N LEU A 347 -10.55 12.15 -5.04
CA LEU A 347 -9.99 12.85 -3.88
C LEU A 347 -10.62 14.25 -3.69
N VAL A 348 -10.85 14.98 -4.77
CA VAL A 348 -11.50 16.31 -4.72
C VAL A 348 -12.91 16.18 -4.17
N ASP A 349 -13.68 15.20 -4.64
CA ASP A 349 -15.06 14.96 -4.18
C ASP A 349 -15.08 14.56 -2.71
N ARG A 350 -14.25 13.61 -2.30
CA ARG A 350 -14.16 13.15 -0.89
C ARG A 350 -13.71 14.27 0.05
N LEU A 351 -12.72 15.07 -0.36
CA LEU A 351 -12.31 16.26 0.41
C LEU A 351 -13.45 17.26 0.56
N GLY A 352 -14.27 17.47 -0.50
CA GLY A 352 -15.44 18.34 -0.46
C GLY A 352 -16.49 17.90 0.57
N GLU A 353 -16.63 16.60 0.80
CA GLU A 353 -17.55 16.05 1.81
C GLU A 353 -17.07 16.30 3.24
N VAL A 354 -15.79 15.96 3.51
CA VAL A 354 -15.28 15.94 4.88
C VAL A 354 -14.72 17.29 5.35
N ALA A 355 -14.24 18.14 4.43
CA ALA A 355 -13.65 19.46 4.79
C ALA A 355 -14.67 20.44 5.41
N ARG A 356 -15.97 20.19 5.25
CA ARG A 356 -17.04 21.02 5.82
C ARG A 356 -17.44 20.62 7.24
N LEU A 357 -17.01 19.45 7.70
CA LEU A 357 -17.34 18.94 9.03
C LEU A 357 -16.54 19.68 10.11
N ASN A 358 -17.19 19.96 11.23
CA ASN A 358 -16.43 20.50 12.37
C ASN A 358 -15.50 19.43 12.97
N PRO A 359 -14.39 19.85 13.60
CA PRO A 359 -13.38 18.94 14.11
C PRO A 359 -13.89 17.88 15.11
N ARG A 360 -14.90 18.23 15.92
CA ARG A 360 -15.47 17.29 16.91
C ARG A 360 -16.28 16.20 16.21
N THR A 361 -17.19 16.58 15.32
CA THR A 361 -17.99 15.63 14.54
C THR A 361 -17.11 14.72 13.70
N LEU A 362 -16.01 15.25 13.14
CA LEU A 362 -15.05 14.48 12.35
C LEU A 362 -14.44 13.34 13.19
N VAL A 363 -13.92 13.66 14.38
CA VAL A 363 -13.30 12.67 15.29
C VAL A 363 -14.35 11.66 15.80
N GLU A 364 -15.55 12.12 16.16
CA GLU A 364 -16.65 11.27 16.61
C GLU A 364 -17.07 10.27 15.52
N ASN A 365 -17.29 10.77 14.29
CA ASN A 365 -17.67 9.92 13.15
C ASN A 365 -16.58 8.89 12.82
N ARG A 366 -15.29 9.29 12.85
CA ARG A 366 -14.15 8.39 12.63
C ARG A 366 -14.12 7.29 13.69
N TYR A 367 -14.27 7.66 14.96
CA TYR A 367 -14.32 6.69 16.06
C TYR A 367 -15.48 5.68 15.88
N GLU A 368 -16.69 6.16 15.63
CA GLU A 368 -17.86 5.31 15.45
C GLU A 368 -17.73 4.40 14.24
N LYS A 369 -17.13 4.87 13.14
CA LYS A 369 -16.87 4.05 11.96
C LYS A 369 -16.02 2.82 12.32
N PHE A 370 -14.84 3.03 12.92
CA PHE A 370 -13.96 1.92 13.28
C PHE A 370 -14.54 1.05 14.39
N ARG A 371 -15.32 1.64 15.30
CA ARG A 371 -16.00 0.91 16.39
C ARG A 371 -17.07 -0.07 15.88
N ARG A 372 -17.69 0.23 14.75
CA ARG A 372 -18.75 -0.59 14.14
C ARG A 372 -18.23 -1.65 13.16
N MET A 373 -16.95 -1.64 12.83
CA MET A 373 -16.37 -2.65 11.94
C MET A 373 -16.43 -4.03 12.57
N GLY A 374 -16.80 -5.02 11.73
CA GLY A 374 -16.95 -6.41 12.15
C GLY A 374 -18.32 -6.76 12.72
N SER A 375 -18.63 -8.06 12.69
CA SER A 375 -19.83 -8.63 13.29
C SER A 375 -19.50 -9.28 14.63
N PHE A 376 -20.34 -9.08 15.63
CA PHE A 376 -20.23 -9.74 16.93
C PHE A 376 -21.61 -10.24 17.37
N CYS A 377 -21.61 -11.39 18.00
CA CYS A 377 -22.83 -11.91 18.68
C CYS A 377 -22.78 -11.43 20.12
N VAL A 378 -23.91 -10.87 20.59
CA VAL A 378 -24.13 -10.67 22.00
C VAL A 378 -24.86 -11.93 22.48
N GLU A 379 -24.22 -12.73 23.32
CA GLU A 379 -24.93 -13.78 24.04
C GLU A 379 -25.90 -13.08 24.96
N GLU A 380 -27.21 -13.32 24.78
CA GLU A 380 -28.18 -12.85 25.75
C GLU A 380 -27.95 -13.59 27.07
N PRO A 381 -27.97 -12.92 28.22
CA PRO A 381 -27.65 -13.50 29.53
C PRO A 381 -28.69 -14.54 29.96
#